data_4d47ac93bcd1b319e5f9b8c75e2ec303
#
_entry.id   4d47ac93bcd1b319e5f9b8c75e2ec303
#
_cell.length_a   1.000
_cell.length_b   1.000
_cell.length_c   1.000
_cell.angle_alpha   90.00
_cell.angle_beta   90.00
_cell.angle_gamma   90.00
#
_symmetry.space_group_name_H-M   'P 1'
#
loop_
_entity.id
_entity.type
_entity.pdbx_description
1 polymer ?
#
loop_
_entity_poly.entity_id
_entity_poly.type
_entity_poly.pdbx_seq_one_letter_code
_entity_poly.pdbx_strand_id
1 'polypeptide(L)'
;MNQMELSFNARIENEPFARTSVASFITSLNPTIDELVEIKSIISEGVSNAINHGYQNNPECKVIIKVTIEDNRQIKIIIQDYGKGIEDIDEAKIPMYTSLKELEHAGMGLTIIEALCDNLEIHSTPDLGTKLTIKKQLKDSNLG
;
A
#
# COMPACT_ATOMS: atom_id res chain seq x y z
N MET A 1 -12.14 15.35 6.96
CA MET A 1 -11.59 14.21 6.20
C MET A 1 -11.30 14.63 4.77
N ASN A 2 -10.16 14.25 4.25
CA ASN A 2 -9.79 14.52 2.87
C ASN A 2 -9.35 13.23 2.21
N GLN A 3 -9.69 13.05 0.94
CA GLN A 3 -9.51 11.75 0.30
C GLN A 3 -9.14 11.93 -1.18
N MET A 4 -8.26 11.08 -1.66
CA MET A 4 -7.92 11.03 -3.07
C MET A 4 -7.92 9.58 -3.56
N GLU A 5 -8.09 9.43 -4.86
CA GLU A 5 -8.00 8.13 -5.50
C GLU A 5 -7.16 8.26 -6.76
N LEU A 6 -6.31 7.28 -7.00
CA LEU A 6 -5.40 7.26 -8.13
C LEU A 6 -5.48 5.89 -8.78
N SER A 7 -5.59 5.87 -10.11
CA SER A 7 -5.62 4.62 -10.86
C SER A 7 -4.64 4.76 -12.03
N PHE A 8 -3.82 3.73 -12.23
CA PHE A 8 -2.81 3.77 -13.30
C PHE A 8 -2.49 2.37 -13.79
N ASN A 9 -1.93 2.30 -14.97
CA ASN A 9 -1.54 1.01 -15.52
C ASN A 9 -0.39 0.40 -14.72
N ALA A 10 -0.39 -0.91 -14.64
CA ALA A 10 0.58 -1.68 -13.85
C ALA A 10 1.92 -1.74 -14.54
N ARG A 11 2.55 -0.58 -14.72
CA ARG A 11 3.86 -0.42 -15.33
C ARG A 11 4.80 0.15 -14.28
N ILE A 12 6.00 -0.40 -14.21
CA ILE A 12 6.96 0.00 -13.17
C ILE A 12 7.32 1.48 -13.28
N GLU A 13 7.30 2.04 -14.48
CA GLU A 13 7.59 3.46 -14.65
C GLU A 13 6.52 4.36 -14.02
N ASN A 14 5.38 3.81 -13.64
CA ASN A 14 4.33 4.57 -12.96
C ASN A 14 4.48 4.59 -11.45
N GLU A 15 5.42 3.83 -10.90
CA GLU A 15 5.64 3.79 -9.46
C GLU A 15 6.12 5.16 -8.93
N PRO A 16 7.11 5.82 -9.54
CA PRO A 16 7.50 7.15 -9.07
C PRO A 16 6.35 8.16 -9.09
N PHE A 17 5.50 8.09 -10.10
CA PHE A 17 4.33 8.94 -10.18
C PHE A 17 3.39 8.69 -9.00
N ALA A 18 3.16 7.44 -8.67
CA ALA A 18 2.26 7.08 -7.56
C ALA A 18 2.79 7.60 -6.23
N ARG A 19 4.06 7.33 -5.91
CA ARG A 19 4.60 7.75 -4.62
C ARG A 19 4.71 9.27 -4.51
N THR A 20 5.02 9.95 -5.61
CA THR A 20 5.10 11.41 -5.59
C THR A 20 3.71 12.02 -5.41
N SER A 21 2.70 11.45 -6.06
CA SER A 21 1.32 11.93 -5.91
C SER A 21 0.83 11.80 -4.48
N VAL A 22 1.09 10.66 -3.86
CA VAL A 22 0.68 10.44 -2.48
C VAL A 22 1.44 11.38 -1.54
N ALA A 23 2.75 11.52 -1.74
CA ALA A 23 3.55 12.44 -0.92
C ALA A 23 3.03 13.87 -1.03
N SER A 24 2.70 14.29 -2.23
CA SER A 24 2.15 15.63 -2.46
C SER A 24 0.82 15.81 -1.73
N PHE A 25 -0.04 14.81 -1.79
CA PHE A 25 -1.36 14.88 -1.18
C PHE A 25 -1.29 15.08 0.33
N ILE A 26 -0.32 14.45 0.99
CA ILE A 26 -0.23 14.52 2.44
C ILE A 26 0.60 15.70 2.95
N THR A 27 1.12 16.56 2.07
CA THR A 27 1.93 17.70 2.50
C THR A 27 1.14 18.69 3.37
N SER A 28 -0.17 18.71 3.23
CA SER A 28 -1.01 19.57 4.07
C SER A 28 -0.90 19.22 5.55
N LEU A 29 -0.42 18.04 5.89
CA LEU A 29 -0.23 17.62 7.26
C LEU A 29 1.13 17.99 7.81
N ASN A 30 2.00 18.61 7.00
CA ASN A 30 3.36 18.95 7.42
C ASN A 30 4.11 17.75 8.00
N PRO A 31 4.22 16.66 7.25
CA PRO A 31 4.95 15.48 7.74
C PRO A 31 6.44 15.81 7.85
N THR A 32 7.13 15.08 8.72
CA THR A 32 8.58 15.18 8.77
C THR A 32 9.18 14.55 7.52
N ILE A 33 10.46 14.82 7.26
CA ILE A 33 11.17 14.21 6.14
C ILE A 33 11.16 12.69 6.29
N ASP A 34 11.39 12.20 7.50
CA ASP A 34 11.38 10.75 7.74
C ASP A 34 10.01 10.15 7.45
N GLU A 35 8.95 10.83 7.85
CA GLU A 35 7.59 10.36 7.57
C GLU A 35 7.30 10.32 6.08
N LEU A 36 7.76 11.33 5.33
CA LEU A 36 7.61 11.34 3.89
C LEU A 36 8.34 10.17 3.23
N VAL A 37 9.58 9.92 3.66
CA VAL A 37 10.37 8.81 3.12
C VAL A 37 9.68 7.48 3.43
N GLU A 38 9.16 7.32 4.62
CA GLU A 38 8.46 6.10 5.02
C GLU A 38 7.21 5.87 4.17
N ILE A 39 6.43 6.93 3.96
CA ILE A 39 5.22 6.81 3.15
C ILE A 39 5.56 6.50 1.70
N LYS A 40 6.58 7.15 1.15
CA LYS A 40 7.03 6.84 -0.21
C LYS A 40 7.46 5.38 -0.33
N SER A 41 8.15 4.86 0.67
CA SER A 41 8.58 3.47 0.67
C SER A 41 7.40 2.51 0.74
N ILE A 42 6.39 2.85 1.54
CA ILE A 42 5.16 2.05 1.62
C ILE A 42 4.50 1.98 0.23
N ILE A 43 4.38 3.11 -0.44
CA ILE A 43 3.77 3.14 -1.76
C ILE A 43 4.59 2.34 -2.76
N SER A 44 5.91 2.52 -2.77
CA SER A 44 6.79 1.79 -3.68
C SER A 44 6.65 0.28 -3.53
N GLU A 45 6.66 -0.20 -2.28
CA GLU A 45 6.54 -1.63 -2.03
C GLU A 45 5.18 -2.16 -2.40
N GLY A 46 4.12 -1.42 -2.06
CA GLY A 46 2.76 -1.85 -2.38
C GLY A 46 2.49 -1.88 -3.86
N VAL A 47 2.95 -0.88 -4.60
CA VAL A 47 2.78 -0.82 -6.05
C VAL A 47 3.59 -1.92 -6.72
N SER A 48 4.84 -2.12 -6.30
CA SER A 48 5.67 -3.18 -6.86
C SER A 48 5.04 -4.55 -6.65
N ASN A 49 4.46 -4.76 -5.47
CA ASN A 49 3.73 -5.99 -5.18
C ASN A 49 2.58 -6.21 -6.16
N ALA A 50 1.77 -5.18 -6.36
CA ALA A 50 0.63 -5.27 -7.26
C ALA A 50 1.07 -5.60 -8.68
N ILE A 51 2.12 -4.93 -9.15
CA ILE A 51 2.61 -5.11 -10.51
C ILE A 51 3.24 -6.49 -10.69
N ASN A 52 4.16 -6.86 -9.81
CA ASN A 52 4.96 -8.05 -10.00
C ASN A 52 4.24 -9.33 -9.60
N HIS A 53 3.56 -9.30 -8.47
CA HIS A 53 2.93 -10.49 -7.91
C HIS A 53 1.43 -10.57 -8.21
N GLY A 54 0.74 -9.45 -8.12
CA GLY A 54 -0.68 -9.43 -8.41
C GLY A 54 -0.95 -9.65 -9.88
N TYR A 55 -0.34 -8.85 -10.71
CA TYR A 55 -0.61 -8.83 -12.15
C TYR A 55 0.44 -9.52 -13.00
N GLN A 56 1.49 -10.03 -12.38
CA GLN A 56 2.56 -10.74 -13.09
C GLN A 56 3.09 -9.91 -14.26
N ASN A 57 3.28 -8.63 -13.99
CA ASN A 57 3.84 -7.68 -14.96
C ASN A 57 2.99 -7.46 -16.22
N ASN A 58 1.67 -7.63 -16.09
CA ASN A 58 0.76 -7.34 -17.21
C ASN A 58 0.45 -5.83 -17.21
N PRO A 59 0.98 -5.09 -18.19
CA PRO A 59 0.83 -3.62 -18.19
C PRO A 59 -0.57 -3.14 -18.54
N GLU A 60 -1.46 -4.02 -18.94
CA GLU A 60 -2.84 -3.64 -19.26
C GLU A 60 -3.73 -3.59 -18.04
N CYS A 61 -3.26 -4.09 -16.91
CA CYS A 61 -4.02 -4.07 -15.67
C CYS A 61 -3.81 -2.75 -14.93
N LYS A 62 -4.68 -2.48 -13.97
CA LYS A 62 -4.65 -1.21 -13.24
C LYS A 62 -4.39 -1.42 -11.76
N VAL A 63 -3.56 -0.57 -11.19
CA VAL A 63 -3.38 -0.49 -9.75
C VAL A 63 -4.19 0.70 -9.25
N ILE A 64 -4.87 0.52 -8.13
CA ILE A 64 -5.70 1.56 -7.55
C ILE A 64 -5.16 1.91 -6.17
N ILE A 65 -4.97 3.20 -5.92
CA ILE A 65 -4.53 3.70 -4.62
C ILE A 65 -5.56 4.69 -4.11
N LYS A 66 -6.00 4.50 -2.87
CA LYS A 66 -6.85 5.47 -2.19
C LYS A 66 -6.13 5.94 -0.94
N VAL A 67 -6.10 7.24 -0.72
CA VAL A 67 -5.51 7.81 0.49
C VAL A 67 -6.54 8.68 1.17
N THR A 68 -6.76 8.43 2.45
CA THR A 68 -7.67 9.21 3.27
C THR A 68 -6.89 9.83 4.40
N ILE A 69 -7.01 11.16 4.53
CA ILE A 69 -6.50 11.87 5.69
C ILE A 69 -7.63 11.89 6.71
N GLU A 70 -7.44 11.15 7.79
CA GLU A 70 -8.44 11.04 8.84
C GLU A 70 -8.11 12.03 9.96
N ASP A 71 -8.95 12.06 10.98
CA ASP A 71 -8.74 12.95 12.12
C ASP A 71 -7.45 12.59 12.85
N ASN A 72 -6.93 13.55 13.60
CA ASN A 72 -5.75 13.34 14.45
C ASN A 72 -4.51 12.93 13.67
N ARG A 73 -4.37 13.43 12.45
CA ARG A 73 -3.19 13.21 11.63
C ARG A 73 -2.96 11.73 11.29
N GLN A 74 -4.03 10.98 11.19
CA GLN A 74 -3.94 9.60 10.76
C GLN A 74 -4.17 9.49 9.27
N ILE A 75 -3.36 8.69 8.60
CA ILE A 75 -3.45 8.44 7.15
C ILE A 75 -3.84 6.99 6.94
N LYS A 76 -4.83 6.79 6.08
CA LYS A 76 -5.21 5.44 5.65
C LYS A 76 -4.90 5.31 4.16
N ILE A 77 -4.13 4.30 3.81
CA ILE A 77 -3.73 4.04 2.43
C ILE A 77 -4.28 2.68 2.03
N ILE A 78 -4.96 2.63 0.90
CA ILE A 78 -5.43 1.36 0.32
C ILE A 78 -4.72 1.20 -1.01
N ILE A 79 -4.08 0.05 -1.21
CA ILE A 79 -3.46 -0.31 -2.48
C ILE A 79 -4.11 -1.60 -2.93
N GLN A 80 -4.75 -1.55 -4.11
CA GLN A 80 -5.58 -2.65 -4.57
C GLN A 80 -5.22 -3.07 -5.98
N ASP A 81 -5.17 -4.38 -6.20
CA ASP A 81 -5.09 -4.96 -7.52
C ASP A 81 -6.18 -6.02 -7.66
N TYR A 82 -6.51 -6.35 -8.90
CA TYR A 82 -7.47 -7.39 -9.22
C TYR A 82 -6.76 -8.53 -9.94
N GLY A 83 -5.57 -8.84 -9.47
CA GLY A 83 -4.74 -9.87 -10.06
C GLY A 83 -5.04 -11.25 -9.53
N LYS A 84 -4.01 -12.08 -9.51
CA LYS A 84 -4.20 -13.49 -9.14
C LYS A 84 -4.41 -13.74 -7.66
N GLY A 85 -4.14 -12.75 -6.83
CA GLY A 85 -4.18 -12.93 -5.39
C GLY A 85 -2.97 -13.70 -4.88
N ILE A 86 -3.00 -13.99 -3.59
CA ILE A 86 -1.91 -14.70 -2.92
C ILE A 86 -2.36 -16.14 -2.74
N GLU A 87 -1.78 -17.04 -3.54
CA GLU A 87 -2.21 -18.43 -3.56
C GLU A 87 -1.78 -19.24 -2.36
N ASP A 88 -0.62 -18.89 -1.81
CA ASP A 88 -0.04 -19.68 -0.71
C ASP A 88 -0.69 -19.41 0.62
N ILE A 89 -1.58 -18.43 0.69
CA ILE A 89 -2.37 -18.24 1.88
C ILE A 89 -3.39 -19.35 1.91
N ASP A 90 -3.53 -20.00 3.03
CA ASP A 90 -4.58 -20.99 3.19
C ASP A 90 -5.89 -20.22 3.18
N GLU A 91 -6.30 -19.94 2.00
CA GLU A 91 -7.31 -18.98 1.66
C GLU A 91 -8.61 -19.18 2.37
N ALA A 92 -8.96 -20.39 2.56
CA ALA A 92 -10.23 -20.68 3.18
C ALA A 92 -10.26 -20.30 4.64
N LYS A 93 -9.09 -20.06 5.23
CA LYS A 93 -8.98 -19.87 6.67
C LYS A 93 -8.53 -18.48 7.06
N ILE A 94 -8.12 -17.66 6.12
CA ILE A 94 -7.52 -16.38 6.43
C ILE A 94 -8.34 -15.27 5.82
N PRO A 95 -9.33 -14.79 6.53
CA PRO A 95 -10.16 -13.73 5.96
C PRO A 95 -9.50 -12.37 6.02
N MET A 96 -8.70 -12.10 7.04
CA MET A 96 -8.27 -10.74 7.32
C MET A 96 -6.80 -10.50 7.13
N TYR A 97 -5.98 -11.41 7.58
CA TYR A 97 -4.55 -11.27 7.39
C TYR A 97 -3.89 -12.62 7.49
N THR A 98 -2.70 -12.67 6.98
CA THR A 98 -1.90 -13.87 6.95
C THR A 98 -0.56 -13.59 7.60
N SER A 99 0.25 -14.61 7.77
CA SER A 99 1.58 -14.44 8.31
C SER A 99 2.44 -13.65 7.33
N LEU A 100 3.02 -12.56 7.80
CA LEU A 100 3.94 -11.77 6.97
C LEU A 100 5.15 -12.57 6.58
N LYS A 101 5.54 -13.53 7.42
CA LYS A 101 6.65 -14.40 7.12
C LYS A 101 6.38 -15.25 5.88
N GLU A 102 5.16 -15.76 5.77
CA GLU A 102 4.77 -16.53 4.60
C GLU A 102 4.77 -15.68 3.34
N LEU A 103 4.30 -14.44 3.45
CA LEU A 103 4.28 -13.52 2.33
C LEU A 103 5.69 -13.13 1.93
N GLU A 104 6.58 -12.98 2.90
CA GLU A 104 7.97 -12.66 2.62
C GLU A 104 8.64 -13.80 1.89
N HIS A 105 8.32 -15.03 2.22
CA HIS A 105 8.81 -16.19 1.47
C HIS A 105 8.36 -16.15 0.02
N ALA A 106 7.21 -15.57 -0.22
CA ALA A 106 6.72 -15.38 -1.58
C ALA A 106 7.39 -14.19 -2.27
N GLY A 107 8.30 -13.48 -1.60
CA GLY A 107 9.03 -12.38 -2.18
C GLY A 107 8.21 -11.11 -2.34
N MET A 108 7.26 -10.88 -1.47
CA MET A 108 6.34 -9.75 -1.62
C MET A 108 6.74 -8.48 -0.88
N GLY A 109 7.76 -8.52 -0.03
CA GLY A 109 8.26 -7.32 0.64
C GLY A 109 7.29 -6.66 1.61
N LEU A 110 6.29 -7.40 2.08
CA LEU A 110 5.27 -6.81 2.94
C LEU A 110 5.77 -6.52 4.36
N THR A 111 6.87 -7.16 4.77
CA THR A 111 7.49 -6.85 6.05
C THR A 111 7.99 -5.41 6.10
N ILE A 112 8.42 -4.86 4.97
CA ILE A 112 8.86 -3.47 4.91
C ILE A 112 7.68 -2.55 5.19
N ILE A 113 6.55 -2.83 4.56
CA ILE A 113 5.34 -2.04 4.79
C ILE A 113 4.93 -2.11 6.26
N GLU A 114 4.92 -3.31 6.82
CA GLU A 114 4.53 -3.48 8.22
C GLU A 114 5.47 -2.71 9.15
N ALA A 115 6.76 -2.74 8.86
CA ALA A 115 7.74 -2.05 9.71
C ALA A 115 7.54 -0.52 9.70
N LEU A 116 7.00 0.02 8.62
CA LEU A 116 6.87 1.46 8.45
C LEU A 116 5.49 2.01 8.76
N CYS A 117 4.52 1.17 9.01
CA CYS A 117 3.16 1.62 9.31
C CYS A 117 2.75 1.18 10.71
N ASP A 118 1.61 1.68 11.16
CA ASP A 118 1.08 1.33 12.47
C ASP A 118 0.15 0.13 12.41
N ASN A 119 -0.49 -0.09 11.27
CA ASN A 119 -1.36 -1.24 11.09
C ASN A 119 -1.42 -1.61 9.62
N LEU A 120 -1.36 -2.90 9.34
CA LEU A 120 -1.46 -3.44 8.00
C LEU A 120 -2.48 -4.58 8.00
N GLU A 121 -3.49 -4.45 7.15
CA GLU A 121 -4.44 -5.52 6.90
C GLU A 121 -4.30 -5.97 5.47
N ILE A 122 -4.31 -7.27 5.25
CA ILE A 122 -4.16 -7.85 3.93
C ILE A 122 -5.39 -8.69 3.63
N HIS A 123 -6.11 -8.30 2.59
CA HIS A 123 -7.25 -9.06 2.09
C HIS A 123 -6.88 -9.57 0.72
N SER A 124 -6.81 -10.88 0.58
CA SER A 124 -6.44 -11.48 -0.69
C SER A 124 -7.28 -12.72 -0.95
N THR A 125 -7.76 -12.81 -2.18
CA THR A 125 -8.54 -13.96 -2.64
C THR A 125 -7.93 -14.44 -3.96
N PRO A 126 -7.61 -15.73 -4.06
CA PRO A 126 -7.05 -16.26 -5.31
C PRO A 126 -7.94 -15.90 -6.50
N ASP A 127 -7.33 -15.44 -7.56
CA ASP A 127 -7.98 -15.05 -8.82
C ASP A 127 -8.87 -13.82 -8.73
N LEU A 128 -8.98 -13.17 -7.57
CA LEU A 128 -9.76 -11.96 -7.42
C LEU A 128 -8.92 -10.75 -7.06
N GLY A 129 -7.74 -10.95 -6.51
CA GLY A 129 -6.82 -9.86 -6.25
C GLY A 129 -6.45 -9.67 -4.79
N THR A 130 -5.72 -8.59 -4.54
CA THR A 130 -5.21 -8.26 -3.22
C THR A 130 -5.50 -6.81 -2.89
N LYS A 131 -5.89 -6.58 -1.65
CA LYS A 131 -6.12 -5.25 -1.12
C LYS A 131 -5.32 -5.09 0.16
N LEU A 132 -4.41 -4.12 0.15
CA LEU A 132 -3.66 -3.75 1.34
C LEU A 132 -4.31 -2.54 1.97
N THR A 133 -4.60 -2.59 3.25
CA THR A 133 -5.12 -1.45 4.00
C THR A 133 -4.08 -1.09 5.04
N ILE A 134 -3.52 0.10 4.91
CA ILE A 134 -2.36 0.54 5.68
C ILE A 134 -2.75 1.78 6.46
N LYS A 135 -2.47 1.78 7.75
CA LYS A 135 -2.70 2.96 8.58
C LYS A 135 -1.39 3.45 9.13
N LYS A 136 -1.19 4.76 9.06
CA LYS A 136 0.01 5.39 9.57
C LYS A 136 -0.38 6.63 10.33
N GLN A 137 0.10 6.73 11.56
CA GLN A 137 -0.13 7.87 12.42
C GLN A 137 1.06 8.82 12.30
N LEU A 138 0.80 10.04 11.91
CA LEU A 138 1.85 11.06 11.88
C LEU A 138 2.02 11.66 13.25
N LYS A 139 3.23 12.07 13.56
CA LYS A 139 3.54 12.72 14.82
C LYS A 139 2.92 14.10 14.87
N ASP A 140 2.79 14.61 16.06
CA ASP A 140 2.26 15.94 16.25
C ASP A 140 3.16 16.96 15.57
N SER A 141 2.56 17.81 14.72
CA SER A 141 3.32 18.76 13.92
C SER A 141 3.66 20.05 14.66
N ASN A 142 3.14 20.24 15.85
CA ASN A 142 3.35 21.48 16.55
C ASN A 142 4.73 21.60 17.19
N LEU A 143 5.54 20.63 16.94
CA LEU A 143 6.88 20.59 17.52
C LEU A 143 7.84 21.49 16.81
N GLY A 144 7.39 22.05 15.78
CA GLY A 144 8.25 22.90 14.97
C GLY A 144 8.86 23.95 15.80
#